data_272a68e2600630624639e4a5ad2ec565
#
_entry.id   272a68e2600630624639e4a5ad2ec565
#
_cell.length_a   1.000
_cell.length_b   1.000
_cell.length_c   1.000
_cell.angle_alpha   90.00
_cell.angle_beta   90.00
_cell.angle_gamma   90.00
#
_symmetry.space_group_name_H-M   'P 1'
#
loop_
_entity.id
_entity.type
_entity.pdbx_description
1 polymer ?
#
loop_
_entity_poly.entity_id
_entity_poly.type
_entity_poly.pdbx_seq_one_letter_code
_entity_poly.pdbx_strand_id
1 'polypeptide(L)'
;MDVHTHTHTPRKKFTHYLWEFLMLFLAVFAGFLAENLREHIVEHRRAVQFARSSVVDLKADTAALKMAISYGDKKVKAIDSFFSQIELGPGKWNDTLVYKYGGAAGRIRPFERNSGTYEQMKASGSLRYFQQMLADRLNKYDAQARKVVARENIGLKYVMDFYNPFQVQILDSRCVIQIQDGITPTHSLAFRKTDKETIALWINYAAIVQSTQERTLLEYNAMLTQANEIIEALQKEYHLD
;
A
#
# COMPACT_ATOMS: atom_id res chain seq x y z
N MET A 1 31.88 -43.43 -79.20
CA MET A 1 31.22 -43.93 -78.00
C MET A 1 32.13 -43.58 -76.84
N ASP A 2 31.87 -42.43 -76.15
CA ASP A 2 32.69 -42.02 -75.07
C ASP A 2 32.05 -42.53 -73.80
N VAL A 3 32.78 -43.40 -73.09
CA VAL A 3 32.38 -43.93 -71.73
C VAL A 3 32.78 -42.93 -70.70
N HIS A 4 31.78 -42.23 -70.10
CA HIS A 4 32.01 -41.39 -68.97
C HIS A 4 32.37 -42.27 -67.72
N THR A 5 33.61 -42.18 -67.31
CA THR A 5 34.10 -42.77 -66.05
C THR A 5 33.44 -42.05 -64.91
N HIS A 6 32.57 -42.74 -64.15
CA HIS A 6 32.05 -42.30 -62.87
C HIS A 6 33.19 -42.21 -61.89
N THR A 7 33.57 -41.00 -61.47
CA THR A 7 34.49 -40.75 -60.35
C THR A 7 33.90 -41.27 -59.07
N HIS A 8 34.40 -42.38 -58.54
CA HIS A 8 34.07 -42.87 -57.25
C HIS A 8 34.43 -41.83 -56.22
N THR A 9 33.41 -41.21 -55.54
CA THR A 9 33.58 -40.36 -54.42
C THR A 9 34.26 -41.19 -53.29
N PRO A 10 35.43 -40.78 -52.79
CA PRO A 10 36.14 -41.55 -51.76
C PRO A 10 35.26 -41.64 -50.50
N ARG A 11 35.06 -42.85 -49.97
CA ARG A 11 34.37 -43.11 -48.73
C ARG A 11 35.01 -42.27 -47.60
N LYS A 12 34.29 -41.23 -47.12
CA LYS A 12 34.74 -40.42 -46.00
C LYS A 12 35.01 -41.33 -44.78
N LYS A 13 36.18 -41.19 -44.13
CA LYS A 13 36.54 -41.96 -42.94
C LYS A 13 35.56 -41.58 -41.79
N PHE A 14 35.25 -42.49 -40.89
CA PHE A 14 34.39 -42.28 -39.73
C PHE A 14 34.76 -41.05 -38.93
N THR A 15 36.02 -40.72 -38.78
CA THR A 15 36.55 -39.52 -38.16
C THR A 15 36.03 -38.24 -38.80
N HIS A 16 35.80 -38.22 -40.12
CA HIS A 16 35.24 -37.03 -40.81
C HIS A 16 33.78 -36.76 -40.39
N TYR A 17 32.97 -37.81 -40.30
CA TYR A 17 31.57 -37.68 -39.81
C TYR A 17 31.49 -37.30 -38.36
N LEU A 18 32.46 -37.78 -37.53
CA LEU A 18 32.55 -37.39 -36.13
C LEU A 18 32.89 -35.89 -36.00
N TRP A 19 33.81 -35.37 -36.83
CA TRP A 19 34.15 -33.95 -36.85
C TRP A 19 33.00 -33.09 -37.37
N GLU A 20 32.29 -33.50 -38.43
CA GLU A 20 31.08 -32.81 -38.91
C GLU A 20 29.99 -32.76 -37.83
N PHE A 21 29.74 -33.87 -37.13
CA PHE A 21 28.81 -33.94 -36.02
C PHE A 21 29.26 -33.02 -34.86
N LEU A 22 30.52 -33.09 -34.47
CA LEU A 22 31.06 -32.27 -33.38
C LEU A 22 30.94 -30.77 -33.68
N MET A 23 31.27 -30.36 -34.90
CA MET A 23 31.15 -28.96 -35.34
C MET A 23 29.69 -28.48 -35.31
N LEU A 24 28.76 -29.32 -35.83
CA LEU A 24 27.34 -29.01 -35.80
C LEU A 24 26.80 -28.92 -34.35
N PHE A 25 27.18 -29.87 -33.51
CA PHE A 25 26.83 -29.88 -32.06
C PHE A 25 27.36 -28.64 -31.35
N LEU A 26 28.63 -28.29 -31.56
CA LEU A 26 29.24 -27.08 -30.96
C LEU A 26 28.56 -25.80 -31.44
N ALA A 27 28.17 -25.70 -32.71
CA ALA A 27 27.46 -24.54 -33.24
C ALA A 27 26.08 -24.37 -32.57
N VAL A 28 25.30 -25.46 -32.44
CA VAL A 28 23.99 -25.43 -31.76
C VAL A 28 24.15 -25.14 -30.27
N PHE A 29 25.13 -25.77 -29.63
CA PHE A 29 25.43 -25.56 -28.21
C PHE A 29 25.87 -24.12 -27.93
N ALA A 30 26.74 -23.56 -28.74
CA ALA A 30 27.17 -22.16 -28.64
C ALA A 30 25.98 -21.19 -28.84
N GLY A 31 25.10 -21.47 -29.79
CA GLY A 31 23.87 -20.70 -30.00
C GLY A 31 22.95 -20.74 -28.76
N PHE A 32 22.76 -21.90 -28.17
CA PHE A 32 21.99 -22.06 -26.93
C PHE A 32 22.62 -21.30 -25.75
N LEU A 33 23.93 -21.38 -25.58
CA LEU A 33 24.63 -20.62 -24.52
C LEU A 33 24.50 -19.11 -24.74
N ALA A 34 24.64 -18.64 -25.97
CA ALA A 34 24.50 -17.21 -26.29
C ALA A 34 23.08 -16.70 -26.01
N GLU A 35 22.05 -17.49 -26.36
CA GLU A 35 20.67 -17.13 -26.08
C GLU A 35 20.36 -17.13 -24.57
N ASN A 36 20.82 -18.13 -23.83
CA ASN A 36 20.68 -18.19 -22.37
C ASN A 36 21.36 -16.97 -21.69
N LEU A 37 22.55 -16.63 -22.14
CA LEU A 37 23.27 -15.45 -21.62
C LEU A 37 22.50 -14.14 -21.91
N ARG A 38 21.96 -14.03 -23.15
CA ARG A 38 21.14 -12.90 -23.56
C ARG A 38 19.88 -12.78 -22.69
N GLU A 39 19.21 -13.89 -22.43
CA GLU A 39 18.01 -13.93 -21.59
C GLU A 39 18.30 -13.46 -20.16
N HIS A 40 19.36 -13.97 -19.53
CA HIS A 40 19.80 -13.52 -18.21
C HIS A 40 20.08 -12.01 -18.13
N ILE A 41 20.75 -11.46 -19.14
CA ILE A 41 21.02 -10.01 -19.20
C ILE A 41 19.71 -9.20 -19.29
N VAL A 42 18.78 -9.65 -20.12
CA VAL A 42 17.48 -8.98 -20.30
C VAL A 42 16.65 -9.05 -19.02
N GLU A 43 16.59 -10.23 -18.37
CA GLU A 43 15.88 -10.42 -17.11
C GLU A 43 16.45 -9.55 -15.99
N HIS A 44 17.78 -9.51 -15.86
CA HIS A 44 18.43 -8.64 -14.88
C HIS A 44 18.13 -7.16 -15.11
N ARG A 45 18.18 -6.68 -16.37
CA ARG A 45 17.81 -5.29 -16.70
C ARG A 45 16.36 -4.97 -16.32
N ARG A 46 15.44 -5.90 -16.58
CA ARG A 46 14.04 -5.76 -16.17
C ARG A 46 13.89 -5.72 -14.65
N ALA A 47 14.59 -6.60 -13.94
CA ALA A 47 14.61 -6.58 -12.47
C ALA A 47 15.08 -5.23 -11.91
N VAL A 48 16.17 -4.68 -12.42
CA VAL A 48 16.68 -3.35 -12.02
C VAL A 48 15.65 -2.24 -12.30
N GLN A 49 14.98 -2.28 -13.46
CA GLN A 49 13.96 -1.30 -13.81
C GLN A 49 12.77 -1.37 -12.84
N PHE A 50 12.25 -2.57 -12.58
CA PHE A 50 11.15 -2.76 -11.62
C PHE A 50 11.57 -2.43 -10.19
N ALA A 51 12.81 -2.73 -9.80
CA ALA A 51 13.33 -2.35 -8.49
C ALA A 51 13.33 -0.83 -8.30
N ARG A 52 13.80 -0.06 -9.29
CA ARG A 52 13.76 1.41 -9.26
C ARG A 52 12.33 1.95 -9.15
N SER A 53 11.41 1.46 -9.97
CA SER A 53 10.01 1.87 -9.91
C SER A 53 9.37 1.52 -8.57
N SER A 54 9.66 0.33 -8.02
CA SER A 54 9.17 -0.09 -6.71
C SER A 54 9.70 0.79 -5.57
N VAL A 55 10.96 1.22 -5.64
CA VAL A 55 11.52 2.17 -4.66
C VAL A 55 10.79 3.52 -4.73
N VAL A 56 10.45 4.01 -5.92
CA VAL A 56 9.68 5.25 -6.08
C VAL A 56 8.28 5.11 -5.47
N ASP A 57 7.56 4.04 -5.81
CA ASP A 57 6.22 3.78 -5.28
C ASP A 57 6.24 3.63 -3.75
N LEU A 58 7.19 2.87 -3.20
CA LEU A 58 7.33 2.67 -1.76
C LEU A 58 7.76 3.95 -1.01
N LYS A 59 8.60 4.80 -1.58
CA LYS A 59 8.92 6.13 -1.01
C LYS A 59 7.68 7.01 -0.95
N ALA A 60 6.84 7.00 -1.99
CA ALA A 60 5.56 7.70 -1.97
C ALA A 60 4.60 7.12 -0.91
N ASP A 61 4.52 5.79 -0.80
CA ASP A 61 3.75 5.11 0.25
C ASP A 61 4.22 5.49 1.66
N THR A 62 5.54 5.52 1.91
CA THR A 62 6.07 5.94 3.22
C THR A 62 5.71 7.38 3.58
N ALA A 63 5.70 8.29 2.60
CA ALA A 63 5.27 9.67 2.81
C ALA A 63 3.77 9.75 3.14
N ALA A 64 2.93 9.04 2.38
CA ALA A 64 1.48 8.97 2.61
C ALA A 64 1.14 8.32 3.96
N LEU A 65 1.83 7.23 4.35
CA LEU A 65 1.68 6.58 5.64
C LEU A 65 2.02 7.50 6.80
N LYS A 66 3.13 8.25 6.72
CA LYS A 66 3.50 9.23 7.76
C LYS A 66 2.42 10.30 7.94
N MET A 67 1.83 10.77 6.84
CA MET A 67 0.71 11.72 6.92
C MET A 67 -0.54 11.09 7.53
N ALA A 68 -0.87 9.85 7.14
CA ALA A 68 -2.01 9.12 7.69
C ALA A 68 -1.85 8.83 9.20
N ILE A 69 -0.64 8.44 9.63
CA ILE A 69 -0.30 8.25 11.05
C ILE A 69 -0.46 9.56 11.82
N SER A 70 0.15 10.65 11.35
CA SER A 70 0.03 11.97 12.00
C SER A 70 -1.42 12.43 12.11
N TYR A 71 -2.24 12.19 11.07
CA TYR A 71 -3.67 12.49 11.10
C TYR A 71 -4.41 11.62 12.12
N GLY A 72 -4.14 10.32 12.13
CA GLY A 72 -4.76 9.36 13.06
C GLY A 72 -4.44 9.67 14.52
N ASP A 73 -3.18 10.00 14.83
CA ASP A 73 -2.76 10.42 16.19
C ASP A 73 -3.49 11.68 16.66
N LYS A 74 -3.63 12.67 15.76
CA LYS A 74 -4.41 13.88 16.07
C LYS A 74 -5.88 13.58 16.30
N LYS A 75 -6.44 12.65 15.54
CA LYS A 75 -7.83 12.21 15.70
C LYS A 75 -8.06 11.51 17.03
N VAL A 76 -7.18 10.59 17.44
CA VAL A 76 -7.25 9.91 18.75
C VAL A 76 -7.20 10.95 19.88
N LYS A 77 -6.22 11.87 19.86
CA LYS A 77 -6.13 12.96 20.85
C LYS A 77 -7.35 13.88 20.86
N ALA A 78 -7.96 14.14 19.70
CA ALA A 78 -9.18 14.92 19.65
C ALA A 78 -10.35 14.18 20.31
N ILE A 79 -10.45 12.85 20.15
CA ILE A 79 -11.48 12.05 20.83
C ILE A 79 -11.24 12.01 22.35
N ASP A 80 -10.00 11.89 22.82
CA ASP A 80 -9.67 12.02 24.25
C ASP A 80 -10.13 13.38 24.80
N SER A 81 -9.87 14.45 24.05
CA SER A 81 -10.31 15.79 24.41
C SER A 81 -11.84 15.93 24.39
N PHE A 82 -12.51 15.24 23.47
CA PHE A 82 -13.97 15.14 23.45
C PHE A 82 -14.49 14.48 24.74
N PHE A 83 -13.94 13.34 25.14
CA PHE A 83 -14.33 12.67 26.37
C PHE A 83 -14.15 13.55 27.59
N SER A 84 -12.98 14.22 27.72
CA SER A 84 -12.71 15.14 28.83
C SER A 84 -13.72 16.30 28.93
N GLN A 85 -14.27 16.77 27.80
CA GLN A 85 -15.28 17.81 27.78
C GLN A 85 -16.67 17.26 28.08
N ILE A 86 -17.06 16.18 27.38
CA ILE A 86 -18.45 15.67 27.44
C ILE A 86 -18.81 15.12 28.83
N GLU A 87 -17.82 14.59 29.58
CA GLU A 87 -17.95 14.09 30.96
C GLU A 87 -18.26 15.17 31.98
N LEU A 88 -17.95 16.43 31.67
CA LEU A 88 -18.35 17.56 32.55
C LEU A 88 -19.87 17.73 32.60
N GLY A 89 -20.57 17.25 31.61
CA GLY A 89 -22.01 17.31 31.50
C GLY A 89 -22.54 18.60 30.86
N PRO A 90 -23.83 18.60 30.42
CA PRO A 90 -24.47 19.74 29.79
C PRO A 90 -24.41 21.01 30.68
N GLY A 91 -24.03 22.14 30.05
CA GLY A 91 -23.92 23.44 30.72
C GLY A 91 -22.61 23.63 31.54
N LYS A 92 -21.72 22.62 31.61
CA LYS A 92 -20.39 22.72 32.22
C LYS A 92 -19.26 22.55 31.20
N TRP A 93 -19.50 21.88 30.11
CA TRP A 93 -18.53 21.75 29.03
C TRP A 93 -18.36 23.03 28.20
N ASN A 94 -17.26 23.14 27.48
CA ASN A 94 -17.07 24.21 26.49
C ASN A 94 -17.70 23.78 25.16
N ASP A 95 -18.75 24.47 24.72
CA ASP A 95 -19.52 24.15 23.52
C ASP A 95 -18.63 24.10 22.27
N THR A 96 -17.72 25.05 22.09
CA THR A 96 -16.80 25.10 20.95
C THR A 96 -15.88 23.88 20.92
N LEU A 97 -15.39 23.46 22.07
CA LEU A 97 -14.53 22.27 22.18
C LEU A 97 -15.29 20.98 21.90
N VAL A 98 -16.53 20.85 22.39
CA VAL A 98 -17.38 19.69 22.11
C VAL A 98 -17.71 19.60 20.62
N TYR A 99 -18.07 20.71 19.98
CA TYR A 99 -18.27 20.79 18.54
C TYR A 99 -17.02 20.43 17.75
N LYS A 100 -15.87 21.00 18.14
CA LYS A 100 -14.57 20.77 17.49
C LYS A 100 -14.16 19.30 17.57
N TYR A 101 -14.14 18.74 18.75
CA TYR A 101 -13.60 17.41 19.00
C TYR A 101 -14.60 16.30 18.63
N GLY A 102 -15.86 16.48 18.92
CA GLY A 102 -16.91 15.59 18.44
C GLY A 102 -16.96 15.57 16.92
N GLY A 103 -16.88 16.74 16.25
CA GLY A 103 -16.80 16.82 14.80
C GLY A 103 -15.56 16.10 14.22
N ALA A 104 -14.42 16.19 14.89
CA ALA A 104 -13.19 15.52 14.46
C ALA A 104 -13.31 13.98 14.44
N ALA A 105 -14.06 13.39 15.37
CA ALA A 105 -14.29 11.96 15.43
C ALA A 105 -14.99 11.42 14.17
N GLY A 106 -15.90 12.21 13.56
CA GLY A 106 -16.62 11.85 12.35
C GLY A 106 -15.81 12.00 11.04
N ARG A 107 -14.60 12.56 11.08
CA ARG A 107 -13.77 12.73 9.88
C ARG A 107 -12.94 11.49 9.58
N ILE A 108 -12.77 11.21 8.29
CA ILE A 108 -11.99 10.08 7.79
C ILE A 108 -11.03 10.57 6.73
N ARG A 109 -9.81 10.05 6.79
CA ARG A 109 -8.79 10.28 5.76
C ARG A 109 -8.09 8.95 5.52
N PRO A 110 -8.52 8.16 4.51
CA PRO A 110 -7.89 6.89 4.20
C PRO A 110 -6.48 7.07 3.65
N PHE A 111 -5.68 6.03 3.77
CA PHE A 111 -4.39 5.91 3.11
C PHE A 111 -4.59 5.47 1.66
N GLU A 112 -3.93 6.14 0.73
CA GLU A 112 -3.91 5.77 -0.68
C GLU A 112 -2.54 5.18 -1.03
N ARG A 113 -2.54 3.93 -1.45
CA ARG A 113 -1.34 3.19 -1.82
C ARG A 113 -0.97 3.41 -3.29
N ASN A 114 0.33 3.48 -3.57
CA ASN A 114 0.88 3.42 -4.92
C ASN A 114 1.20 1.96 -5.28
N SER A 115 0.29 1.28 -5.99
CA SER A 115 0.43 -0.14 -6.30
C SER A 115 0.79 -0.43 -7.76
N GLY A 116 1.00 0.58 -8.60
CA GLY A 116 1.14 0.44 -10.04
C GLY A 116 2.25 -0.50 -10.47
N THR A 117 3.46 -0.33 -9.92
CA THR A 117 4.60 -1.20 -10.24
C THR A 117 4.36 -2.64 -9.79
N TYR A 118 3.84 -2.84 -8.57
CA TYR A 118 3.59 -4.17 -8.05
C TYR A 118 2.52 -4.91 -8.87
N GLU A 119 1.42 -4.26 -9.21
CA GLU A 119 0.36 -4.87 -10.04
C GLU A 119 0.88 -5.20 -11.44
N GLN A 120 1.72 -4.35 -12.03
CA GLN A 120 2.36 -4.64 -13.31
C GLN A 120 3.30 -5.86 -13.21
N MET A 121 4.12 -5.94 -12.16
CA MET A 121 5.00 -7.11 -11.95
C MET A 121 4.21 -8.39 -11.75
N LYS A 122 3.12 -8.33 -11.00
CA LYS A 122 2.22 -9.47 -10.76
C LYS A 122 1.55 -9.94 -12.05
N ALA A 123 0.98 -9.02 -12.82
CA ALA A 123 0.30 -9.32 -14.08
C ALA A 123 1.24 -9.91 -15.15
N SER A 124 2.49 -9.43 -15.21
CA SER A 124 3.49 -9.89 -16.18
C SER A 124 4.30 -11.11 -15.71
N GLY A 125 4.11 -11.58 -14.48
CA GLY A 125 4.93 -12.63 -13.87
C GLY A 125 6.38 -12.20 -13.57
N SER A 126 6.67 -10.89 -13.60
CA SER A 126 8.03 -10.36 -13.47
C SER A 126 8.57 -10.43 -12.03
N LEU A 127 7.75 -10.76 -11.04
CA LEU A 127 8.20 -11.05 -9.67
C LEU A 127 9.26 -12.17 -9.62
N ARG A 128 9.26 -13.09 -10.60
CA ARG A 128 10.25 -14.17 -10.73
C ARG A 128 11.67 -13.68 -10.99
N TYR A 129 11.85 -12.43 -11.44
CA TYR A 129 13.18 -11.85 -11.69
C TYR A 129 13.88 -11.40 -10.41
N PHE A 130 13.13 -11.30 -9.30
CA PHE A 130 13.68 -10.98 -7.99
C PHE A 130 14.11 -12.23 -7.24
N GLN A 131 15.06 -12.09 -6.31
CA GLN A 131 15.34 -13.15 -5.35
C GLN A 131 14.07 -13.50 -4.58
N GLN A 132 13.86 -14.78 -4.29
CA GLN A 132 12.65 -15.29 -3.64
C GLN A 132 12.31 -14.52 -2.36
N MET A 133 13.30 -14.23 -1.52
CA MET A 133 13.10 -13.50 -0.26
C MET A 133 12.54 -12.09 -0.50
N LEU A 134 12.98 -11.40 -1.56
CA LEU A 134 12.52 -10.06 -1.90
C LEU A 134 11.10 -10.08 -2.51
N ALA A 135 10.84 -11.05 -3.38
CA ALA A 135 9.49 -11.29 -3.92
C ALA A 135 8.48 -11.58 -2.79
N ASP A 136 8.88 -12.38 -1.79
CA ASP A 136 8.05 -12.69 -0.62
C ASP A 136 7.78 -11.45 0.24
N ARG A 137 8.76 -10.56 0.42
CA ARG A 137 8.57 -9.28 1.13
C ARG A 137 7.58 -8.38 0.40
N LEU A 138 7.68 -8.24 -0.92
CA LEU A 138 6.73 -7.49 -1.74
C LEU A 138 5.31 -8.06 -1.64
N ASN A 139 5.17 -9.39 -1.70
CA ASN A 139 3.88 -10.07 -1.53
C ASN A 139 3.29 -9.85 -0.13
N LYS A 140 4.10 -9.89 0.93
CA LYS A 140 3.68 -9.61 2.31
C LYS A 140 3.22 -8.17 2.49
N TYR A 141 3.95 -7.21 1.91
CA TYR A 141 3.56 -5.80 1.93
C TYR A 141 2.20 -5.58 1.23
N ASP A 142 1.99 -6.21 0.07
CA ASP A 142 0.71 -6.16 -0.63
C ASP A 142 -0.43 -6.78 0.22
N ALA A 143 -0.19 -7.93 0.85
CA ALA A 143 -1.17 -8.55 1.75
C ALA A 143 -1.51 -7.64 2.95
N GLN A 144 -0.51 -6.98 3.52
CA GLN A 144 -0.69 -6.01 4.60
C GLN A 144 -1.50 -4.79 4.15
N ALA A 145 -1.23 -4.26 2.96
CA ALA A 145 -1.99 -3.15 2.39
C ALA A 145 -3.48 -3.50 2.20
N ARG A 146 -3.79 -4.71 1.75
CA ARG A 146 -5.19 -5.19 1.67
C ARG A 146 -5.86 -5.26 3.03
N LYS A 147 -5.15 -5.67 4.09
CA LYS A 147 -5.68 -5.66 5.46
C LYS A 147 -5.97 -4.25 5.95
N VAL A 148 -5.09 -3.31 5.64
CA VAL A 148 -5.28 -1.89 5.96
C VAL A 148 -6.54 -1.36 5.30
N VAL A 149 -6.71 -1.54 3.99
CA VAL A 149 -7.91 -1.13 3.24
C VAL A 149 -9.18 -1.75 3.83
N ALA A 150 -9.16 -3.04 4.16
CA ALA A 150 -10.31 -3.71 4.78
C ALA A 150 -10.66 -3.09 6.15
N ARG A 151 -9.66 -2.76 6.97
CA ARG A 151 -9.86 -2.11 8.27
C ARG A 151 -10.38 -0.69 8.13
N GLU A 152 -9.83 0.09 7.22
CA GLU A 152 -10.32 1.44 6.91
C GLU A 152 -11.77 1.42 6.47
N ASN A 153 -12.16 0.47 5.61
CA ASN A 153 -13.53 0.32 5.16
C ASN A 153 -14.49 -0.02 6.32
N ILE A 154 -14.06 -0.82 7.29
CA ILE A 154 -14.85 -1.07 8.52
C ILE A 154 -15.01 0.23 9.31
N GLY A 155 -13.94 0.99 9.52
CA GLY A 155 -13.97 2.28 10.21
C GLY A 155 -14.82 3.31 9.47
N LEU A 156 -14.67 3.41 8.15
CA LEU A 156 -15.47 4.27 7.30
C LEU A 156 -16.96 3.94 7.42
N LYS A 157 -17.31 2.66 7.26
CA LYS A 157 -18.68 2.20 7.38
C LYS A 157 -19.26 2.54 8.76
N TYR A 158 -18.50 2.30 9.84
CA TYR A 158 -18.97 2.63 11.18
C TYR A 158 -19.24 4.13 11.36
N VAL A 159 -18.33 4.99 10.88
CA VAL A 159 -18.52 6.44 10.96
C VAL A 159 -19.70 6.90 10.11
N MET A 160 -19.87 6.37 8.91
CA MET A 160 -20.93 6.80 7.99
C MET A 160 -22.31 6.27 8.38
N ASP A 161 -22.39 5.04 8.90
CA ASP A 161 -23.66 4.40 9.20
C ASP A 161 -24.16 4.70 10.63
N PHE A 162 -23.25 4.98 11.57
CA PHE A 162 -23.61 5.14 12.98
C PHE A 162 -23.17 6.49 13.55
N TYR A 163 -21.88 6.84 13.50
CA TYR A 163 -21.40 8.03 14.20
C TYR A 163 -21.97 9.32 13.61
N ASN A 164 -21.81 9.57 12.34
CA ASN A 164 -22.25 10.81 11.70
C ASN A 164 -23.79 10.96 11.71
N PRO A 165 -24.61 9.93 11.37
CA PRO A 165 -26.05 10.02 11.47
C PRO A 165 -26.57 10.28 12.90
N PHE A 166 -25.82 9.81 13.91
CA PHE A 166 -26.13 10.10 15.30
C PHE A 166 -25.71 11.52 15.69
N GLN A 167 -24.51 11.94 15.33
CA GLN A 167 -23.96 13.27 15.64
C GLN A 167 -24.86 14.41 15.12
N VAL A 168 -25.43 14.30 13.92
CA VAL A 168 -26.31 15.33 13.33
C VAL A 168 -27.64 15.51 14.10
N GLN A 169 -27.99 14.55 14.95
CA GLN A 169 -29.13 14.67 15.84
C GLN A 169 -28.83 15.55 17.08
N ILE A 170 -27.54 15.74 17.38
CA ILE A 170 -27.06 16.48 18.56
C ILE A 170 -26.51 17.84 18.17
N LEU A 171 -25.66 17.91 17.15
CA LEU A 171 -24.96 19.12 16.72
C LEU A 171 -25.54 19.71 15.43
N ASP A 172 -25.41 21.01 15.25
CA ASP A 172 -25.65 21.66 13.95
C ASP A 172 -24.45 21.40 13.03
N SER A 173 -24.68 20.63 11.97
CA SER A 173 -23.64 20.23 11.03
C SER A 173 -22.95 21.41 10.33
N ARG A 174 -23.62 22.55 10.15
CA ARG A 174 -23.03 23.77 9.55
C ARG A 174 -21.95 24.32 10.46
N CYS A 175 -22.22 24.37 11.77
CA CYS A 175 -21.25 24.80 12.78
C CYS A 175 -20.08 23.81 12.88
N VAL A 176 -20.36 22.50 12.85
CA VAL A 176 -19.30 21.46 12.83
C VAL A 176 -18.35 21.66 11.65
N ILE A 177 -18.88 21.86 10.44
CA ILE A 177 -18.08 22.05 9.21
C ILE A 177 -17.24 23.33 9.35
N GLN A 178 -17.85 24.46 9.73
CA GLN A 178 -17.13 25.74 9.89
C GLN A 178 -15.99 25.65 10.88
N ILE A 179 -16.24 25.04 12.06
CA ILE A 179 -15.17 24.87 13.07
C ILE A 179 -14.04 23.97 12.57
N GLN A 180 -14.36 22.89 11.86
CA GLN A 180 -13.38 21.98 11.29
C GLN A 180 -12.51 22.65 10.20
N ASP A 181 -13.08 23.62 9.49
CA ASP A 181 -12.38 24.38 8.45
C ASP A 181 -11.66 25.64 9.01
N GLY A 182 -11.67 25.79 10.34
CA GLY A 182 -11.03 26.94 11.02
C GLY A 182 -11.84 28.24 10.91
N ILE A 183 -13.12 28.17 10.53
CA ILE A 183 -14.01 29.30 10.37
C ILE A 183 -14.82 29.50 11.67
N THR A 184 -14.96 30.73 12.11
CA THR A 184 -15.88 31.04 13.23
C THR A 184 -17.31 30.75 12.83
N PRO A 185 -18.07 29.97 13.62
CA PRO A 185 -19.46 29.66 13.30
C PRO A 185 -20.34 30.90 13.18
N THR A 186 -21.13 30.96 12.13
CA THR A 186 -22.10 32.04 11.88
C THR A 186 -23.43 31.85 12.62
N HIS A 187 -23.63 30.67 13.22
CA HIS A 187 -24.81 30.31 13.99
C HIS A 187 -24.43 29.99 15.43
N SER A 188 -25.37 30.08 16.35
CA SER A 188 -25.17 29.69 17.74
C SER A 188 -24.89 28.19 17.84
N LEU A 189 -23.96 27.82 18.74
CA LEU A 189 -23.64 26.42 19.02
C LEU A 189 -24.72 25.80 19.91
N ALA A 190 -25.83 25.41 19.29
CA ALA A 190 -26.96 24.82 20.00
C ALA A 190 -26.88 23.28 19.96
N PHE A 191 -27.08 22.66 21.12
CA PHE A 191 -27.24 21.21 21.24
C PHE A 191 -28.73 20.87 21.15
N ARG A 192 -29.10 19.96 20.25
CA ARG A 192 -30.49 19.55 20.02
C ARG A 192 -30.98 18.53 21.03
N LYS A 193 -30.09 17.66 21.51
CA LYS A 193 -30.36 16.62 22.50
C LYS A 193 -29.21 16.56 23.48
N THR A 194 -29.51 16.67 24.79
CA THR A 194 -28.49 16.65 25.86
C THR A 194 -28.93 15.78 27.03
N ASP A 195 -29.93 14.93 26.84
CA ASP A 195 -30.33 13.96 27.84
C ASP A 195 -29.22 12.92 28.07
N LYS A 196 -29.25 12.33 29.28
CA LYS A 196 -28.20 11.44 29.76
C LYS A 196 -27.99 10.21 28.86
N GLU A 197 -29.05 9.67 28.30
CA GLU A 197 -29.02 8.49 27.44
C GLU A 197 -28.36 8.81 26.09
N THR A 198 -28.76 9.93 25.46
CA THR A 198 -28.17 10.43 24.22
C THR A 198 -26.67 10.69 24.38
N ILE A 199 -26.26 11.35 25.46
CA ILE A 199 -24.83 11.63 25.73
C ILE A 199 -24.04 10.34 25.95
N ALA A 200 -24.55 9.39 26.72
CA ALA A 200 -23.90 8.10 26.96
C ALA A 200 -23.73 7.31 25.64
N LEU A 201 -24.72 7.34 24.77
CA LEU A 201 -24.65 6.67 23.47
C LEU A 201 -23.63 7.35 22.53
N TRP A 202 -23.55 8.68 22.56
CA TRP A 202 -22.55 9.41 21.79
C TRP A 202 -21.12 9.09 22.21
N ILE A 203 -20.88 9.03 23.53
CA ILE A 203 -19.59 8.58 24.09
C ILE A 203 -19.24 7.18 23.59
N ASN A 204 -20.20 6.24 23.65
CA ASN A 204 -19.97 4.87 23.17
C ASN A 204 -19.62 4.82 21.67
N TYR A 205 -20.30 5.57 20.82
CA TYR A 205 -19.96 5.65 19.40
C TYR A 205 -18.57 6.25 19.17
N ALA A 206 -18.22 7.32 19.89
CA ALA A 206 -16.91 7.92 19.81
C ALA A 206 -15.80 6.95 20.27
N ALA A 207 -16.02 6.16 21.31
CA ALA A 207 -15.09 5.16 21.80
C ALA A 207 -14.82 4.06 20.76
N ILE A 208 -15.83 3.60 20.02
CA ILE A 208 -15.64 2.62 18.94
C ILE A 208 -14.85 3.25 17.79
N VAL A 209 -15.11 4.51 17.43
CA VAL A 209 -14.33 5.24 16.41
C VAL A 209 -12.87 5.34 16.84
N GLN A 210 -12.60 5.69 18.11
CA GLN A 210 -11.26 5.78 18.66
C GLN A 210 -10.53 4.43 18.58
N SER A 211 -11.12 3.38 19.12
CA SER A 211 -10.53 2.02 19.12
C SER A 211 -10.23 1.52 17.69
N THR A 212 -11.12 1.83 16.75
CA THR A 212 -10.90 1.48 15.33
C THR A 212 -9.73 2.25 14.75
N GLN A 213 -9.60 3.55 15.07
CA GLN A 213 -8.49 4.38 14.62
C GLN A 213 -7.16 3.92 15.21
N GLU A 214 -7.09 3.59 16.50
CA GLU A 214 -5.89 3.08 17.16
C GLU A 214 -5.39 1.79 16.52
N ARG A 215 -6.30 0.86 16.22
CA ARG A 215 -5.96 -0.39 15.52
C ARG A 215 -5.47 -0.13 14.09
N THR A 216 -6.03 0.86 13.40
CA THR A 216 -5.57 1.25 12.07
C THR A 216 -4.16 1.85 12.13
N LEU A 217 -3.85 2.64 13.16
CA LEU A 217 -2.51 3.18 13.39
C LEU A 217 -1.45 2.10 13.59
N LEU A 218 -1.77 1.00 14.28
CA LEU A 218 -0.86 -0.14 14.42
C LEU A 218 -0.53 -0.76 13.05
N GLU A 219 -1.54 -0.93 12.20
CA GLU A 219 -1.35 -1.48 10.84
C GLU A 219 -0.54 -0.52 9.94
N TYR A 220 -0.77 0.80 10.04
CA TYR A 220 0.01 1.80 9.30
C TYR A 220 1.49 1.78 9.70
N ASN A 221 1.78 1.71 11.02
CA ASN A 221 3.16 1.63 11.50
C ASN A 221 3.85 0.34 11.04
N ALA A 222 3.14 -0.80 11.05
CA ALA A 222 3.67 -2.05 10.53
C ALA A 222 3.98 -1.95 9.01
N MET A 223 3.08 -1.34 8.22
CA MET A 223 3.33 -1.09 6.80
C MET A 223 4.52 -0.16 6.56
N LEU A 224 4.64 0.92 7.35
CA LEU A 224 5.75 1.87 7.24
C LEU A 224 7.10 1.19 7.47
N THR A 225 7.17 0.32 8.49
CA THR A 225 8.37 -0.48 8.77
C THR A 225 8.69 -1.41 7.59
N GLN A 226 7.71 -2.17 7.11
CA GLN A 226 7.91 -3.08 5.97
C GLN A 226 8.33 -2.34 4.70
N ALA A 227 7.74 -1.18 4.39
CA ALA A 227 8.10 -0.38 3.23
C ALA A 227 9.57 0.06 3.28
N ASN A 228 10.04 0.55 4.44
CA ASN A 228 11.44 0.95 4.62
C ASN A 228 12.40 -0.24 4.46
N GLU A 229 12.10 -1.39 5.06
CA GLU A 229 12.91 -2.61 4.92
C GLU A 229 13.01 -3.09 3.47
N ILE A 230 11.91 -2.96 2.69
CA ILE A 230 11.91 -3.33 1.27
C ILE A 230 12.72 -2.33 0.46
N ILE A 231 12.59 -1.02 0.72
CA ILE A 231 13.39 0.02 0.06
C ILE A 231 14.88 -0.26 0.26
N GLU A 232 15.31 -0.47 1.50
CA GLU A 232 16.71 -0.78 1.82
C GLU A 232 17.20 -2.05 1.12
N ALA A 233 16.38 -3.10 1.11
CA ALA A 233 16.71 -4.36 0.44
C ALA A 233 16.84 -4.19 -1.08
N LEU A 234 15.93 -3.46 -1.73
CA LEU A 234 15.97 -3.16 -3.16
C LEU A 234 17.19 -2.30 -3.52
N GLN A 235 17.47 -1.26 -2.74
CA GLN A 235 18.63 -0.39 -2.96
C GLN A 235 19.95 -1.16 -2.83
N LYS A 236 20.07 -2.01 -1.82
CA LYS A 236 21.26 -2.83 -1.60
C LYS A 236 21.46 -3.87 -2.70
N GLU A 237 20.43 -4.62 -3.06
CA GLU A 237 20.50 -5.72 -4.03
C GLU A 237 20.83 -5.22 -5.45
N TYR A 238 20.23 -4.10 -5.84
CA TYR A 238 20.34 -3.57 -7.21
C TYR A 238 21.23 -2.33 -7.31
N HIS A 239 21.95 -1.96 -6.25
CA HIS A 239 22.86 -0.79 -6.19
C HIS A 239 22.16 0.50 -6.65
N LEU A 240 20.96 0.76 -6.09
CA LEU A 240 20.16 1.95 -6.42
C LEU A 240 20.46 3.08 -5.42
N ASP A 241 20.62 4.30 -5.94
CA ASP A 241 20.80 5.53 -5.18
C ASP A 241 19.50 6.08 -4.56
#